data_fbd670c791ba4e89e093d974c8fc15aa
#
_entry.id   fbd670c791ba4e89e093d974c8fc15aa
#
_cell.length_a   1.000
_cell.length_b   1.000
_cell.length_c   1.000
_cell.angle_alpha   90.00
_cell.angle_beta   90.00
_cell.angle_gamma   90.00
#
_symmetry.space_group_name_H-M   'P 1'
#
loop_
_entity.id
_entity.type
_entity.pdbx_description
1 polymer ?
#
loop_
_entity_poly.entity_id
_entity_poly.type
_entity_poly.pdbx_seq_one_letter_code
_entity_poly.pdbx_strand_id
1 'polypeptide(L)'
;SVTGKYNDTLSKMIQTNNIQYTVTYAKAGAQTPVTLAESMVAGYSATSTQDQNLTVTYKDTDTDSYTNGQKFTANLKVTLSKEVSSITITAPSKTTYEHGETIATDGTITVVFTDETQEQRTMTSSMITENDGNPLNMSPAASEYTNNKINKTLKITYTEDGKVGTINYPIEIINKVQSITIKGTPKDTYNVNEALDNNIVITIHRQTGADED
;
A
#
# COMPACT_ATOMS: atom_id res chain seq x y z
N SER A 1 19.73 17.58 15.81
CA SER A 1 19.14 17.45 14.45
C SER A 1 17.70 17.91 14.48
N VAL A 2 17.23 18.41 13.37
CA VAL A 2 15.90 18.94 13.16
C VAL A 2 15.25 18.15 12.02
N THR A 3 13.94 17.88 12.13
CA THR A 3 13.18 17.17 11.12
C THR A 3 12.10 18.06 10.54
N GLY A 4 11.80 17.89 9.26
CA GLY A 4 10.72 18.56 8.54
C GLY A 4 10.16 17.69 7.44
N LYS A 5 9.28 18.27 6.63
CA LYS A 5 8.66 17.61 5.50
C LYS A 5 9.28 18.07 4.18
N TYR A 6 9.27 17.23 3.19
CA TYR A 6 9.62 17.60 1.83
C TYR A 6 8.85 18.87 1.39
N ASN A 7 9.56 19.80 0.76
CA ASN A 7 9.07 21.14 0.39
C ASN A 7 8.80 22.11 1.55
N ASP A 8 9.13 21.81 2.81
CA ASP A 8 9.09 22.82 3.85
C ASP A 8 10.12 23.91 3.55
N THR A 9 9.72 25.18 3.72
CA THR A 9 10.66 26.32 3.64
C THR A 9 11.54 26.35 4.88
N LEU A 10 12.73 26.97 4.76
CA LEU A 10 13.62 27.13 5.92
C LEU A 10 12.95 27.91 7.05
N SER A 11 12.16 28.96 6.73
CA SER A 11 11.37 29.72 7.69
C SER A 11 10.41 28.83 8.48
N LYS A 12 9.65 27.99 7.77
CA LYS A 12 8.73 27.06 8.40
C LYS A 12 9.45 26.06 9.30
N MET A 13 10.59 25.54 8.85
CA MET A 13 11.44 24.64 9.64
C MET A 13 11.90 25.29 10.94
N ILE A 14 12.40 26.54 10.86
CA ILE A 14 12.86 27.29 12.02
C ILE A 14 11.71 27.51 13.01
N GLN A 15 10.54 27.94 12.55
CA GLN A 15 9.37 28.22 13.38
C GLN A 15 8.80 26.96 14.03
N THR A 16 8.55 25.90 13.23
CA THR A 16 7.93 24.67 13.72
C THR A 16 8.80 23.96 14.76
N ASN A 17 10.12 24.00 14.59
CA ASN A 17 11.08 23.37 15.52
C ASN A 17 11.59 24.33 16.60
N ASN A 18 11.13 25.58 16.63
CA ASN A 18 11.58 26.62 17.55
C ASN A 18 13.12 26.70 17.62
N ILE A 19 13.77 26.76 16.44
CA ILE A 19 15.24 26.75 16.37
C ILE A 19 15.76 28.10 16.83
N GLN A 20 16.60 28.06 17.87
CA GLN A 20 17.20 29.24 18.51
C GLN A 20 18.72 29.11 18.55
N TYR A 21 19.41 30.21 18.67
CA TYR A 21 20.83 30.26 18.98
C TYR A 21 21.08 31.11 20.22
N THR A 22 22.18 30.85 20.90
CA THR A 22 22.64 31.59 22.07
C THR A 22 24.08 32.00 21.84
N VAL A 23 24.36 33.27 22.06
CA VAL A 23 25.75 33.78 22.07
C VAL A 23 26.27 33.77 23.50
N THR A 24 27.48 33.24 23.71
CA THR A 24 28.12 33.22 25.03
C THR A 24 29.38 34.06 24.98
N TYR A 25 29.45 35.10 25.75
CA TYR A 25 30.62 35.93 25.93
C TYR A 25 31.43 35.52 27.16
N ALA A 26 32.75 35.56 27.07
CA ALA A 26 33.64 35.06 28.12
C ALA A 26 33.41 35.73 29.49
N LYS A 27 33.07 37.01 29.49
CA LYS A 27 32.80 37.80 30.74
C LYS A 27 31.33 37.92 31.08
N ALA A 28 30.46 38.10 30.09
CA ALA A 28 29.03 38.34 30.32
C ALA A 28 28.21 37.02 30.35
N GLY A 29 28.82 35.88 30.04
CA GLY A 29 28.12 34.60 29.99
C GLY A 29 27.18 34.46 28.79
N ALA A 30 26.28 33.49 28.87
CA ALA A 30 25.29 33.20 27.84
C ALA A 30 24.22 34.30 27.81
N GLN A 31 23.91 34.77 26.59
CA GLN A 31 22.81 35.71 26.35
C GLN A 31 21.48 34.95 26.22
N THR A 32 20.37 35.70 26.26
CA THR A 32 19.05 35.15 26.04
C THR A 32 19.00 34.47 24.64
N PRO A 33 18.41 33.28 24.54
CA PRO A 33 18.24 32.62 23.26
C PRO A 33 17.40 33.44 22.26
N VAL A 34 17.82 33.49 21.04
CA VAL A 34 17.17 34.24 19.95
C VAL A 34 16.78 33.28 18.84
N THR A 35 15.61 33.46 18.25
CA THR A 35 15.15 32.68 17.10
C THR A 35 16.15 32.81 15.93
N LEU A 36 16.55 31.70 15.34
CA LEU A 36 17.46 31.67 14.22
C LEU A 36 16.84 32.40 13.01
N ALA A 37 17.59 33.33 12.40
CA ALA A 37 17.17 33.99 11.17
C ALA A 37 17.61 33.15 9.93
N GLU A 38 16.77 33.06 8.92
CA GLU A 38 17.08 32.36 7.67
C GLU A 38 18.38 32.86 7.02
N SER A 39 18.61 34.17 7.07
CA SER A 39 19.81 34.80 6.49
C SER A 39 21.13 34.34 7.13
N MET A 40 21.07 33.69 8.27
CA MET A 40 22.23 33.11 8.97
C MET A 40 22.54 31.68 8.49
N VAL A 41 21.67 31.05 7.72
CA VAL A 41 21.76 29.64 7.35
C VAL A 41 22.11 29.48 5.88
N ALA A 42 23.11 28.68 5.60
CA ALA A 42 23.53 28.33 4.23
C ALA A 42 23.45 26.81 3.99
N GLY A 43 23.14 26.42 2.75
CA GLY A 43 23.14 25.04 2.30
C GLY A 43 21.80 24.31 2.42
N TYR A 44 20.70 24.99 2.78
CA TYR A 44 19.37 24.37 2.86
C TYR A 44 18.75 24.12 1.48
N SER A 45 18.19 22.92 1.31
CA SER A 45 17.36 22.54 0.17
C SER A 45 16.04 21.95 0.66
N ALA A 46 14.93 22.55 0.26
CA ALA A 46 13.59 22.08 0.59
C ALA A 46 13.23 20.72 -0.10
N THR A 47 13.97 20.35 -1.14
CA THR A 47 13.71 19.17 -1.97
C THR A 47 14.70 18.03 -1.76
N SER A 48 15.63 18.14 -0.81
CA SER A 48 16.58 17.08 -0.48
C SER A 48 16.04 16.20 0.65
N THR A 49 15.82 14.93 0.37
CA THR A 49 15.47 13.91 1.38
C THR A 49 16.70 13.29 2.06
N GLN A 50 17.90 13.69 1.64
CA GLN A 50 19.16 13.32 2.30
C GLN A 50 19.41 14.21 3.51
N ASP A 51 20.16 13.66 4.49
CA ASP A 51 20.63 14.45 5.62
C ASP A 51 21.43 15.67 5.16
N GLN A 52 21.03 16.86 5.58
CA GLN A 52 21.66 18.13 5.23
C GLN A 52 22.43 18.66 6.43
N ASN A 53 23.72 18.94 6.24
CA ASN A 53 24.54 19.61 7.24
C ASN A 53 24.66 21.09 6.86
N LEU A 54 23.80 21.91 7.48
CA LEU A 54 23.72 23.36 7.21
C LEU A 54 24.77 24.10 8.00
N THR A 55 25.28 25.20 7.45
CA THR A 55 26.17 26.11 8.17
C THR A 55 25.37 27.30 8.68
N VAL A 56 25.34 27.49 9.99
CA VAL A 56 24.79 28.67 10.65
C VAL A 56 25.94 29.64 10.90
N THR A 57 25.81 30.90 10.45
CA THR A 57 26.81 31.95 10.63
C THR A 57 26.22 33.08 11.46
N TYR A 58 26.83 33.34 12.60
CA TYR A 58 26.59 34.52 13.43
C TYR A 58 27.70 35.53 13.17
N LYS A 59 27.33 36.79 12.94
CA LYS A 59 28.27 37.94 12.95
C LYS A 59 28.09 38.71 14.22
N ASP A 60 29.16 38.87 15.01
CA ASP A 60 29.11 39.70 16.20
C ASP A 60 28.91 41.19 15.82
N THR A 61 27.88 41.78 16.38
CA THR A 61 27.51 43.19 16.15
C THR A 61 27.60 44.04 17.43
N ASP A 62 28.04 43.40 18.53
CA ASP A 62 28.24 44.13 19.79
C ASP A 62 29.45 45.05 19.68
N THR A 63 29.23 46.36 19.72
CA THR A 63 30.27 47.37 19.56
C THR A 63 31.29 47.40 20.70
N ASP A 64 30.90 46.85 21.85
CA ASP A 64 31.75 46.78 23.05
C ASP A 64 32.52 45.45 23.13
N SER A 65 32.28 44.59 22.17
CA SER A 65 32.96 43.28 22.09
C SER A 65 34.28 43.38 21.31
N TYR A 66 35.33 42.71 21.80
CA TYR A 66 36.59 42.50 21.07
C TYR A 66 36.43 41.72 19.79
N THR A 67 35.32 41.01 19.62
CA THR A 67 35.00 40.21 18.45
C THR A 67 34.02 40.87 17.48
N ASN A 68 33.74 42.20 17.72
CA ASN A 68 32.87 42.97 16.84
C ASN A 68 33.27 42.82 15.37
N GLY A 69 32.29 42.44 14.51
CA GLY A 69 32.49 42.19 13.09
C GLY A 69 33.01 40.78 12.75
N GLN A 70 33.45 40.01 13.72
CA GLN A 70 33.89 38.63 13.48
C GLN A 70 32.70 37.70 13.22
N LYS A 71 32.97 36.66 12.46
CA LYS A 71 31.96 35.61 12.13
C LYS A 71 32.28 34.33 12.87
N PHE A 72 31.25 33.71 13.42
CA PHE A 72 31.30 32.41 14.08
C PHE A 72 30.33 31.48 13.38
N THR A 73 30.71 30.20 13.24
CA THR A 73 29.89 29.21 12.57
C THR A 73 29.54 28.05 13.48
N ALA A 74 28.35 27.48 13.26
CA ALA A 74 27.89 26.25 13.85
C ALA A 74 27.19 25.38 12.80
N ASN A 75 27.12 24.09 13.05
CA ASN A 75 26.43 23.17 12.17
C ASN A 75 25.03 22.86 12.68
N LEU A 76 24.06 22.84 11.76
CA LEU A 76 22.68 22.41 11.99
C LEU A 76 22.38 21.25 11.08
N LYS A 77 22.10 20.07 11.66
CA LYS A 77 21.68 18.90 10.88
C LYS A 77 20.16 18.95 10.67
N VAL A 78 19.72 18.85 9.42
CA VAL A 78 18.30 18.82 9.01
C VAL A 78 18.05 17.56 8.18
N THR A 79 16.92 16.91 8.45
CA THR A 79 16.41 15.77 7.68
C THR A 79 14.98 16.06 7.24
N LEU A 80 14.67 15.96 5.96
CA LEU A 80 13.30 16.08 5.45
C LEU A 80 12.73 14.70 5.13
N SER A 81 11.52 14.43 5.60
CA SER A 81 10.79 13.21 5.28
C SER A 81 9.85 13.40 4.10
N LYS A 82 9.79 12.41 3.22
CA LYS A 82 8.73 12.30 2.22
C LYS A 82 7.47 11.71 2.87
N GLU A 83 6.31 12.14 2.40
CA GLU A 83 5.00 11.61 2.81
C GLU A 83 4.35 10.91 1.61
N VAL A 84 3.44 9.99 1.88
CA VAL A 84 2.65 9.37 0.80
C VAL A 84 1.74 10.43 0.16
N SER A 85 1.89 10.61 -1.14
CA SER A 85 1.09 11.52 -1.97
C SER A 85 -0.15 10.79 -2.51
N SER A 86 0.04 9.62 -3.12
CA SER A 86 -1.04 8.81 -3.68
C SER A 86 -0.69 7.32 -3.69
N ILE A 87 -1.74 6.48 -3.82
CA ILE A 87 -1.61 5.04 -3.93
C ILE A 87 -2.38 4.58 -5.17
N THR A 88 -1.73 3.81 -6.03
CA THR A 88 -2.34 3.17 -7.20
C THR A 88 -2.28 1.66 -7.04
N ILE A 89 -3.39 0.97 -7.36
CA ILE A 89 -3.48 -0.49 -7.30
C ILE A 89 -3.80 -1.03 -8.69
N THR A 90 -3.06 -2.04 -9.11
CA THR A 90 -3.38 -2.88 -10.27
C THR A 90 -3.82 -4.24 -9.75
N ALA A 91 -5.03 -4.67 -10.11
CA ALA A 91 -5.57 -5.96 -9.67
C ALA A 91 -4.74 -7.13 -10.25
N PRO A 92 -4.82 -8.33 -9.63
CA PRO A 92 -4.29 -9.56 -10.19
C PRO A 92 -4.84 -9.85 -11.59
N SER A 93 -4.04 -10.53 -12.41
CA SER A 93 -4.42 -10.85 -13.80
C SER A 93 -5.43 -11.98 -13.90
N LYS A 94 -5.45 -12.90 -12.94
CA LYS A 94 -6.37 -14.05 -12.91
C LYS A 94 -7.77 -13.59 -12.48
N THR A 95 -8.77 -13.83 -13.34
CA THR A 95 -10.18 -13.42 -13.08
C THR A 95 -11.15 -14.60 -12.99
N THR A 96 -10.68 -15.83 -13.26
CA THR A 96 -11.51 -17.05 -13.19
C THR A 96 -10.91 -18.03 -12.19
N TYR A 97 -11.71 -18.48 -11.26
CA TYR A 97 -11.32 -19.36 -10.15
C TYR A 97 -12.23 -20.58 -10.08
N GLU A 98 -11.74 -21.67 -9.51
CA GLU A 98 -12.55 -22.80 -9.11
C GLU A 98 -13.10 -22.57 -7.70
N HIS A 99 -14.19 -23.26 -7.34
CA HIS A 99 -14.73 -23.26 -5.99
C HIS A 99 -13.66 -23.63 -4.97
N GLY A 100 -13.45 -22.80 -3.96
CA GLY A 100 -12.44 -22.99 -2.91
C GLY A 100 -11.00 -22.70 -3.32
N GLU A 101 -10.77 -22.24 -4.53
CA GLU A 101 -9.41 -21.89 -4.97
C GLU A 101 -8.89 -20.63 -4.26
N THR A 102 -7.60 -20.61 -3.98
CA THR A 102 -6.95 -19.44 -3.36
C THR A 102 -6.91 -18.26 -4.32
N ILE A 103 -7.29 -17.08 -3.82
CA ILE A 103 -7.22 -15.83 -4.59
C ILE A 103 -5.78 -15.47 -4.96
N ALA A 104 -5.56 -15.02 -6.19
CA ALA A 104 -4.26 -14.52 -6.64
C ALA A 104 -3.92 -13.17 -5.97
N THR A 105 -2.65 -12.96 -5.69
CA THR A 105 -2.11 -11.73 -5.07
C THR A 105 -0.93 -11.16 -5.87
N ASP A 106 -0.83 -11.51 -7.16
CA ASP A 106 0.20 -11.04 -8.10
C ASP A 106 -0.07 -9.64 -8.66
N GLY A 107 -1.10 -8.96 -8.17
CA GLY A 107 -1.35 -7.54 -8.45
C GLY A 107 -0.26 -6.63 -7.86
N THR A 108 -0.24 -5.38 -8.30
CA THR A 108 0.75 -4.39 -7.85
C THR A 108 0.13 -3.25 -7.07
N ILE A 109 0.80 -2.84 -5.99
CA ILE A 109 0.48 -1.63 -5.23
C ILE A 109 1.65 -0.68 -5.40
N THR A 110 1.42 0.48 -5.99
CA THR A 110 2.42 1.52 -6.17
C THR A 110 2.10 2.71 -5.28
N VAL A 111 3.01 3.00 -4.36
CA VAL A 111 2.96 4.17 -3.47
C VAL A 111 3.80 5.27 -4.09
N VAL A 112 3.20 6.44 -4.32
CA VAL A 112 3.87 7.64 -4.82
C VAL A 112 4.05 8.61 -3.66
N PHE A 113 5.26 9.12 -3.49
CA PHE A 113 5.61 10.05 -2.42
C PHE A 113 5.57 11.51 -2.89
N THR A 114 5.65 12.44 -1.94
CA THR A 114 5.64 13.89 -2.21
C THR A 114 6.87 14.38 -2.99
N ASP A 115 7.95 13.59 -3.02
CA ASP A 115 9.16 13.82 -3.84
C ASP A 115 9.08 13.13 -5.23
N GLU A 116 7.88 12.67 -5.63
CA GLU A 116 7.59 11.97 -6.89
C GLU A 116 8.26 10.58 -7.00
N THR A 117 9.00 10.14 -6.01
CA THR A 117 9.54 8.77 -5.98
C THR A 117 8.41 7.76 -5.79
N GLN A 118 8.62 6.54 -6.31
CA GLN A 118 7.64 5.47 -6.24
C GLN A 118 8.24 4.23 -5.60
N GLU A 119 7.45 3.55 -4.79
CA GLU A 119 7.81 2.28 -4.20
C GLU A 119 6.66 1.29 -4.37
N GLN A 120 7.01 0.01 -4.59
CA GLN A 120 6.00 -1.04 -4.67
C GLN A 120 5.81 -1.71 -3.31
N ARG A 121 4.57 -2.14 -3.05
CA ARG A 121 4.18 -2.95 -1.89
C ARG A 121 3.63 -4.28 -2.35
N THR A 122 3.91 -5.33 -1.60
CA THR A 122 3.39 -6.68 -1.87
C THR A 122 1.91 -6.73 -1.51
N MET A 123 1.09 -7.21 -2.45
CA MET A 123 -0.33 -7.49 -2.21
C MET A 123 -0.48 -8.76 -1.38
N THR A 124 -1.42 -8.75 -0.44
CA THR A 124 -1.79 -9.92 0.36
C THR A 124 -3.29 -10.18 0.26
N SER A 125 -3.71 -11.42 0.52
CA SER A 125 -5.13 -11.78 0.50
C SER A 125 -5.98 -11.01 1.50
N SER A 126 -5.40 -10.56 2.62
CA SER A 126 -6.08 -9.73 3.63
C SER A 126 -6.49 -8.33 3.13
N MET A 127 -5.91 -7.88 2.03
CA MET A 127 -6.26 -6.61 1.38
C MET A 127 -7.46 -6.75 0.44
N ILE A 128 -7.93 -7.98 0.19
CA ILE A 128 -9.00 -8.32 -0.75
C ILE A 128 -10.24 -8.73 0.06
N THR A 129 -11.34 -8.05 -0.16
CA THR A 129 -12.62 -8.30 0.52
C THR A 129 -13.74 -8.45 -0.52
N GLU A 130 -14.92 -8.90 -0.08
CA GLU A 130 -16.15 -8.70 -0.85
C GLU A 130 -16.40 -7.19 -1.03
N ASN A 131 -17.17 -6.81 -2.03
CA ASN A 131 -17.42 -5.40 -2.34
C ASN A 131 -18.10 -4.63 -1.20
N ASP A 132 -18.87 -5.30 -0.37
CA ASP A 132 -19.52 -4.76 0.82
C ASP A 132 -18.61 -4.68 2.06
N GLY A 133 -17.35 -5.11 1.93
CA GLY A 133 -16.34 -5.10 2.99
C GLY A 133 -16.34 -6.36 3.87
N ASN A 134 -17.20 -7.33 3.59
CA ASN A 134 -17.15 -8.64 4.27
C ASN A 134 -15.87 -9.41 3.92
N PRO A 135 -15.44 -10.36 4.76
CA PRO A 135 -14.32 -11.24 4.44
C PRO A 135 -14.53 -11.97 3.11
N LEU A 136 -13.43 -12.13 2.37
CA LEU A 136 -13.40 -12.85 1.09
C LEU A 136 -13.97 -14.27 1.24
N ASN A 137 -14.96 -14.62 0.43
CA ASN A 137 -15.53 -15.95 0.33
C ASN A 137 -15.31 -16.55 -1.07
N MET A 138 -14.34 -17.46 -1.18
CA MET A 138 -14.04 -18.21 -2.40
C MET A 138 -14.77 -19.56 -2.48
N SER A 139 -15.56 -19.90 -1.45
CA SER A 139 -16.38 -21.11 -1.38
C SER A 139 -17.86 -20.78 -1.19
N PRO A 140 -18.53 -20.14 -2.19
CA PRO A 140 -19.95 -19.81 -2.12
C PRO A 140 -20.80 -21.07 -1.95
N ALA A 141 -21.97 -20.94 -1.33
CA ALA A 141 -22.91 -22.06 -1.23
C ALA A 141 -23.42 -22.48 -2.62
N ALA A 142 -23.74 -23.78 -2.80
CA ALA A 142 -24.23 -24.30 -4.07
C ALA A 142 -25.41 -23.53 -4.67
N SER A 143 -26.30 -23.02 -3.79
CA SER A 143 -27.47 -22.24 -4.19
C SER A 143 -27.16 -20.87 -4.78
N GLU A 144 -25.92 -20.39 -4.61
CA GLU A 144 -25.47 -19.09 -5.15
C GLU A 144 -25.01 -19.17 -6.61
N TYR A 145 -24.77 -20.40 -7.11
CA TYR A 145 -24.35 -20.61 -8.49
C TYR A 145 -25.52 -20.58 -9.46
N THR A 146 -25.35 -19.86 -10.58
CA THR A 146 -26.25 -19.92 -11.74
C THR A 146 -25.49 -20.52 -12.92
N ASN A 147 -26.01 -21.63 -13.48
CA ASN A 147 -25.30 -22.37 -14.54
C ASN A 147 -23.86 -22.75 -14.12
N ASN A 148 -23.68 -23.16 -12.86
CA ASN A 148 -22.40 -23.54 -12.27
C ASN A 148 -21.35 -22.43 -12.21
N LYS A 149 -21.77 -21.18 -12.23
CA LYS A 149 -20.91 -20.00 -12.17
C LYS A 149 -21.50 -18.94 -11.24
N ILE A 150 -20.64 -18.17 -10.62
CA ILE A 150 -21.00 -16.96 -9.89
C ILE A 150 -20.03 -15.83 -10.24
N ASN A 151 -20.55 -14.66 -10.59
CA ASN A 151 -19.75 -13.45 -10.79
C ASN A 151 -19.73 -12.65 -9.49
N LYS A 152 -18.55 -12.30 -9.04
CA LYS A 152 -18.33 -11.45 -7.88
C LYS A 152 -17.52 -10.22 -8.27
N THR A 153 -17.75 -9.12 -7.59
CA THR A 153 -16.85 -7.96 -7.61
C THR A 153 -16.21 -7.86 -6.25
N LEU A 154 -14.93 -8.11 -6.19
CA LEU A 154 -14.14 -7.94 -4.98
C LEU A 154 -13.62 -6.50 -4.91
N LYS A 155 -13.17 -6.09 -3.72
CA LYS A 155 -12.54 -4.80 -3.48
C LYS A 155 -11.14 -5.01 -2.94
N ILE A 156 -10.14 -4.41 -3.55
CA ILE A 156 -8.77 -4.40 -3.05
C ILE A 156 -8.53 -3.03 -2.42
N THR A 157 -8.03 -3.02 -1.18
CA THR A 157 -7.77 -1.79 -0.42
C THR A 157 -6.39 -1.84 0.21
N TYR A 158 -5.63 -0.75 0.07
CA TYR A 158 -4.36 -0.55 0.74
C TYR A 158 -4.29 0.85 1.36
N THR A 159 -3.73 0.93 2.57
CA THR A 159 -3.60 2.19 3.32
C THR A 159 -2.17 2.36 3.81
N GLU A 160 -1.58 3.52 3.58
CA GLU A 160 -0.26 3.93 4.10
C GLU A 160 -0.29 5.43 4.38
N ASP A 161 0.22 5.87 5.53
CA ASP A 161 0.28 7.27 5.99
C ASP A 161 -1.04 8.03 5.84
N GLY A 162 -2.16 7.37 6.14
CA GLY A 162 -3.50 7.95 6.05
C GLY A 162 -4.05 8.13 4.62
N LYS A 163 -3.30 7.74 3.59
CA LYS A 163 -3.79 7.66 2.21
C LYS A 163 -4.36 6.26 1.94
N VAL A 164 -5.42 6.21 1.15
CA VAL A 164 -6.12 4.97 0.80
C VAL A 164 -6.18 4.82 -0.71
N GLY A 165 -5.70 3.70 -1.22
CA GLY A 165 -5.93 3.25 -2.58
C GLY A 165 -6.99 2.15 -2.59
N THR A 166 -7.89 2.17 -3.56
CA THR A 166 -8.90 1.12 -3.75
C THR A 166 -9.12 0.83 -5.22
N ILE A 167 -9.43 -0.43 -5.54
CA ILE A 167 -9.86 -0.83 -6.89
C ILE A 167 -10.88 -1.96 -6.79
N ASN A 168 -11.83 -2.00 -7.73
CA ASN A 168 -12.72 -3.14 -7.92
C ASN A 168 -12.02 -4.23 -8.72
N TYR A 169 -12.22 -5.48 -8.30
CA TYR A 169 -11.64 -6.66 -8.90
C TYR A 169 -12.75 -7.67 -9.26
N PRO A 170 -13.28 -7.64 -10.50
CA PRO A 170 -14.31 -8.56 -10.94
C PRO A 170 -13.71 -9.94 -11.19
N ILE A 171 -14.36 -10.98 -10.66
CA ILE A 171 -13.98 -12.38 -10.82
C ILE A 171 -15.19 -13.25 -11.13
N GLU A 172 -14.93 -14.41 -11.74
CA GLU A 172 -15.88 -15.52 -11.88
C GLU A 172 -15.38 -16.72 -11.07
N ILE A 173 -16.27 -17.34 -10.28
CA ILE A 173 -15.99 -18.62 -9.59
C ILE A 173 -16.83 -19.70 -10.25
N ILE A 174 -16.18 -20.81 -10.63
CA ILE A 174 -16.80 -21.93 -11.33
C ILE A 174 -16.95 -23.11 -10.38
N ASN A 175 -18.16 -23.70 -10.33
CA ASN A 175 -18.42 -24.97 -9.68
C ASN A 175 -18.15 -26.10 -10.66
N LYS A 176 -16.91 -26.57 -10.68
CA LYS A 176 -16.41 -27.52 -11.67
C LYS A 176 -16.89 -28.94 -11.39
N VAL A 177 -17.06 -29.74 -12.45
CA VAL A 177 -17.27 -31.19 -12.32
C VAL A 177 -16.02 -31.80 -11.70
N GLN A 178 -16.21 -32.54 -10.61
CA GLN A 178 -15.15 -33.27 -9.90
C GLN A 178 -15.03 -34.69 -10.35
N SER A 179 -16.17 -35.39 -10.55
CA SER A 179 -16.23 -36.74 -11.04
C SER A 179 -17.59 -37.03 -11.70
N ILE A 180 -17.65 -38.13 -12.43
CA ILE A 180 -18.89 -38.72 -12.92
C ILE A 180 -18.96 -40.19 -12.53
N THR A 181 -20.16 -40.68 -12.25
CA THR A 181 -20.43 -42.09 -11.98
C THR A 181 -21.61 -42.57 -12.82
N ILE A 182 -21.60 -43.86 -13.17
CA ILE A 182 -22.73 -44.49 -13.84
C ILE A 182 -23.66 -45.04 -12.77
N LYS A 183 -24.93 -44.59 -12.82
CA LYS A 183 -25.98 -45.02 -11.90
C LYS A 183 -26.64 -46.32 -12.46
N GLY A 184 -26.73 -47.34 -11.63
CA GLY A 184 -27.30 -48.63 -11.97
C GLY A 184 -26.28 -49.59 -12.55
N THR A 185 -26.76 -50.73 -13.03
CA THR A 185 -25.96 -51.76 -13.65
C THR A 185 -26.35 -51.84 -15.16
N PRO A 186 -25.59 -51.18 -16.03
CA PRO A 186 -25.86 -51.28 -17.46
C PRO A 186 -25.88 -52.77 -17.91
N LYS A 187 -26.75 -53.09 -18.83
CA LYS A 187 -26.77 -54.44 -19.42
C LYS A 187 -25.45 -54.64 -20.21
N ASP A 188 -24.71 -55.68 -19.91
CA ASP A 188 -23.39 -55.96 -20.47
C ASP A 188 -23.42 -57.06 -21.55
N THR A 189 -24.54 -57.73 -21.72
CA THR A 189 -24.72 -58.82 -22.64
C THR A 189 -25.98 -58.61 -23.47
N TYR A 190 -25.88 -58.66 -24.80
CA TYR A 190 -26.97 -58.45 -25.74
C TYR A 190 -27.03 -59.60 -26.75
N ASN A 191 -28.24 -59.93 -27.17
CA ASN A 191 -28.48 -60.85 -28.30
C ASN A 191 -28.26 -60.13 -29.63
N VAL A 192 -28.05 -60.92 -30.66
CA VAL A 192 -27.95 -60.43 -32.06
C VAL A 192 -29.24 -59.64 -32.39
N ASN A 193 -29.11 -58.42 -32.91
CA ASN A 193 -30.21 -57.51 -33.23
C ASN A 193 -31.02 -56.96 -32.01
N GLU A 194 -30.56 -57.16 -30.81
CA GLU A 194 -31.15 -56.51 -29.65
C GLU A 194 -30.74 -55.00 -29.59
N ALA A 195 -31.70 -54.16 -29.33
CA ALA A 195 -31.41 -52.72 -29.14
C ALA A 195 -30.58 -52.50 -27.88
N LEU A 196 -29.64 -51.53 -27.94
CA LEU A 196 -28.86 -51.13 -26.78
C LEU A 196 -29.76 -50.54 -25.70
N ASP A 197 -29.46 -50.83 -24.45
CA ASP A 197 -30.10 -50.18 -23.30
C ASP A 197 -29.78 -48.69 -23.24
N ASN A 198 -30.79 -47.87 -23.42
CA ASN A 198 -30.63 -46.40 -23.40
C ASN A 198 -30.93 -45.80 -22.00
N ASN A 199 -31.17 -46.62 -20.97
CA ASN A 199 -31.49 -46.18 -19.63
C ASN A 199 -30.23 -46.01 -18.76
N ILE A 200 -29.11 -45.69 -19.35
CA ILE A 200 -27.90 -45.35 -18.63
C ILE A 200 -28.04 -43.92 -18.07
N VAL A 201 -28.01 -43.78 -16.77
CA VAL A 201 -27.98 -42.50 -16.08
C VAL A 201 -26.56 -42.21 -15.63
N ILE A 202 -26.07 -41.02 -15.93
CA ILE A 202 -24.76 -40.55 -15.49
C ILE A 202 -25.00 -39.52 -14.36
N THR A 203 -24.49 -39.85 -13.19
CA THR A 203 -24.51 -38.88 -12.05
C THR A 203 -23.26 -38.02 -12.14
N ILE A 204 -23.45 -36.71 -12.14
CA ILE A 204 -22.38 -35.71 -12.16
C ILE A 204 -22.16 -35.22 -10.74
N HIS A 205 -20.93 -35.33 -10.26
CA HIS A 205 -20.49 -34.80 -8.96
C HIS A 205 -19.69 -33.53 -9.19
N ARG A 206 -20.12 -32.43 -8.55
CA ARG A 206 -19.42 -31.13 -8.63
C ARG A 206 -18.66 -30.84 -7.34
N GLN A 207 -17.85 -29.79 -7.33
CA GLN A 207 -17.08 -29.36 -6.16
C GLN A 207 -18.00 -28.99 -4.98
N THR A 208 -19.21 -28.50 -5.24
CA THR A 208 -20.24 -28.24 -4.21
C THR A 208 -21.64 -28.48 -4.77
N GLY A 209 -22.58 -28.81 -3.91
CA GLY A 209 -24.00 -29.04 -4.26
C GLY A 209 -24.38 -30.52 -4.24
N ALA A 210 -25.65 -30.78 -4.57
CA ALA A 210 -26.13 -32.13 -4.75
C ALA A 210 -25.69 -32.69 -6.10
N ASP A 211 -25.63 -34.01 -6.19
CA ASP A 211 -25.37 -34.72 -7.43
C ASP A 211 -26.48 -34.44 -8.46
N GLU A 212 -26.10 -34.36 -9.74
CA GLU A 212 -26.98 -34.15 -10.87
C GLU A 212 -27.08 -35.43 -11.72
N ASP A 213 -28.30 -35.90 -11.98
CA ASP A 213 -28.57 -37.05 -12.84
C ASP A 213 -29.00 -36.64 -14.24
#